data_b022d05bc8ff40c504792467ac4c2a9a
#
_entry.id   b022d05bc8ff40c504792467ac4c2a9a
#
_cell.length_a   1.000
_cell.length_b   1.000
_cell.length_c   1.000
_cell.angle_alpha   90.00
_cell.angle_beta   90.00
_cell.angle_gamma   90.00
#
_symmetry.space_group_name_H-M   'P 1'
#
loop_
_entity.id
_entity.type
_entity.pdbx_description
1 polymer ?
#
loop_
_entity_poly.entity_id
_entity_poly.type
_entity_poly.pdbx_seq_one_letter_code
_entity_poly.pdbx_strand_id
1 'polypeptide(L)'
;MSNCLQLDHVDYAYGAAKILVLSDVSADFESGKMYAITGPSGAGKSTLLSLRAGLDAPSRGVVRFEGEDIAASGYAKHRREHVSLVFQDHNLIDYLTPEENLRLVSTKADMKILEELGLSREESKRNIMHLSGGQRQRVAVGRALVAPGRAILADEPTGSLDPEMTDEVIHLLQHAAHQLGKCVIVVTHSKRVANSADVVLRLRSKKLTRA
;
A
#
# COMPACT_ATOMS: atom_id res chain seq x y z
N MET A 1 20.63 -1.64 6.94
CA MET A 1 19.29 -1.29 6.42
C MET A 1 18.42 -0.99 7.63
N SER A 2 17.64 0.09 7.61
CA SER A 2 16.82 0.48 8.77
C SER A 2 15.42 -0.10 8.64
N ASN A 3 14.85 -0.61 9.74
CA ASN A 3 13.48 -1.03 9.79
C ASN A 3 12.57 0.19 9.57
N CYS A 4 11.72 0.14 8.55
CA CYS A 4 10.76 1.19 8.23
C CYS A 4 9.46 0.99 9.02
N LEU A 5 8.87 -0.22 8.91
CA LEU A 5 7.66 -0.62 9.61
C LEU A 5 7.90 -1.92 10.40
N GLN A 6 7.36 -2.01 11.60
CA GLN A 6 7.47 -3.18 12.46
C GLN A 6 6.11 -3.51 13.08
N LEU A 7 5.84 -4.78 13.17
CA LEU A 7 4.77 -5.35 14.00
C LEU A 7 5.42 -6.09 15.15
N ASP A 8 5.01 -5.80 16.37
CA ASP A 8 5.58 -6.37 17.57
C ASP A 8 4.46 -7.02 18.41
N HIS A 9 4.38 -8.35 18.34
CA HIS A 9 3.38 -9.20 19.02
C HIS A 9 1.92 -8.74 18.81
N VAL A 10 1.55 -8.40 17.57
CA VAL A 10 0.25 -7.81 17.22
C VAL A 10 -0.85 -8.86 17.19
N ASP A 11 -1.88 -8.63 18.01
CA ASP A 11 -3.19 -9.28 17.91
C ASP A 11 -4.22 -8.29 17.37
N TYR A 12 -5.19 -8.80 16.63
CA TYR A 12 -6.33 -8.00 16.21
C TYR A 12 -7.61 -8.81 16.15
N ALA A 13 -8.69 -8.24 16.69
CA ALA A 13 -10.01 -8.84 16.70
C ALA A 13 -11.10 -7.82 16.34
N TYR A 14 -12.06 -8.22 15.50
CA TYR A 14 -13.20 -7.38 15.12
C TYR A 14 -14.36 -7.46 16.09
N GLY A 15 -15.00 -6.31 16.29
CA GLY A 15 -16.31 -6.16 16.91
C GLY A 15 -16.42 -6.56 18.38
N ALA A 16 -17.62 -6.45 18.94
CA ALA A 16 -17.91 -6.81 20.32
C ALA A 16 -17.70 -8.31 20.63
N ALA A 17 -17.89 -9.17 19.62
CA ALA A 17 -17.64 -10.61 19.71
C ALA A 17 -16.16 -11.01 19.71
N LYS A 18 -15.24 -10.05 19.57
CA LYS A 18 -13.79 -10.24 19.55
C LYS A 18 -13.33 -11.37 18.62
N ILE A 19 -13.86 -11.37 17.38
CA ILE A 19 -13.43 -12.35 16.37
C ILE A 19 -11.97 -12.10 16.02
N LEU A 20 -11.09 -12.98 16.51
CA LEU A 20 -9.63 -12.88 16.32
C LEU A 20 -9.26 -13.12 14.85
N VAL A 21 -8.59 -12.15 14.23
CA VAL A 21 -8.14 -12.17 12.82
C VAL A 21 -6.63 -12.29 12.71
N LEU A 22 -5.89 -11.64 13.61
CA LEU A 22 -4.44 -11.75 13.71
C LEU A 22 -4.07 -12.19 15.13
N SER A 23 -3.07 -13.05 15.24
CA SER A 23 -2.62 -13.61 16.52
C SER A 23 -1.10 -13.64 16.59
N ASP A 24 -0.56 -12.85 17.52
CA ASP A 24 0.88 -12.81 17.83
C ASP A 24 1.75 -12.62 16.57
N VAL A 25 1.37 -11.62 15.76
CA VAL A 25 2.07 -11.32 14.50
C VAL A 25 3.24 -10.40 14.78
N SER A 26 4.47 -10.88 14.51
CA SER A 26 5.68 -10.07 14.55
C SER A 26 6.36 -10.11 13.18
N ALA A 27 6.75 -8.95 12.66
CA ALA A 27 7.43 -8.83 11.37
C ALA A 27 8.11 -7.46 11.22
N ASP A 28 9.28 -7.47 10.58
CA ASP A 28 10.04 -6.28 10.22
C ASP A 28 9.99 -6.05 8.71
N PHE A 29 9.83 -4.79 8.34
CA PHE A 29 9.81 -4.34 6.95
C PHE A 29 10.86 -3.25 6.77
N GLU A 30 11.84 -3.53 5.94
CA GLU A 30 12.99 -2.67 5.72
C GLU A 30 12.74 -1.66 4.60
N SER A 31 13.33 -0.48 4.73
CA SER A 31 13.44 0.49 3.63
C SER A 31 14.24 -0.11 2.46
N GLY A 32 13.87 0.24 1.25
CA GLY A 32 14.55 -0.23 0.04
C GLY A 32 14.13 -1.63 -0.41
N LYS A 33 13.07 -2.20 0.17
CA LYS A 33 12.55 -3.52 -0.22
C LYS A 33 11.09 -3.48 -0.59
N MET A 34 10.73 -4.35 -1.54
CA MET A 34 9.36 -4.67 -1.90
C MET A 34 8.94 -6.00 -1.27
N TYR A 35 7.88 -5.98 -0.51
CA TYR A 35 7.28 -7.15 0.16
C TYR A 35 5.95 -7.50 -0.50
N ALA A 36 5.71 -8.78 -0.75
CA ALA A 36 4.39 -9.28 -1.12
C ALA A 36 3.79 -10.10 0.03
N ILE A 37 2.56 -9.80 0.39
CA ILE A 37 1.80 -10.56 1.39
C ILE A 37 0.71 -11.33 0.67
N THR A 38 0.82 -12.65 0.70
CA THR A 38 -0.12 -13.59 0.10
C THR A 38 -0.95 -14.31 1.16
N GLY A 39 -2.03 -14.96 0.75
CA GLY A 39 -2.88 -15.76 1.63
C GLY A 39 -4.29 -15.87 1.10
N PRO A 40 -5.11 -16.81 1.63
CA PRO A 40 -6.49 -17.00 1.19
C PRO A 40 -7.34 -15.75 1.41
N SER A 41 -8.49 -15.67 0.72
CA SER A 41 -9.49 -14.63 0.98
C SER A 41 -9.95 -14.72 2.43
N GLY A 42 -10.17 -13.57 3.07
CA GLY A 42 -10.57 -13.52 4.49
C GLY A 42 -9.45 -13.83 5.50
N ALA A 43 -8.21 -14.07 5.07
CA ALA A 43 -7.11 -14.35 6.00
C ALA A 43 -6.70 -13.17 6.91
N GLY A 44 -7.21 -11.95 6.64
CA GLY A 44 -6.85 -10.74 7.40
C GLY A 44 -5.76 -9.88 6.73
N LYS A 45 -5.51 -10.04 5.43
CA LYS A 45 -4.46 -9.28 4.72
C LYS A 45 -4.74 -7.78 4.70
N SER A 46 -5.96 -7.37 4.34
CA SER A 46 -6.37 -5.95 4.36
C SER A 46 -6.38 -5.39 5.79
N THR A 47 -6.76 -6.22 6.78
CA THR A 47 -6.66 -5.87 8.21
C THR A 47 -5.21 -5.58 8.60
N LEU A 48 -4.29 -6.46 8.21
CA LEU A 48 -2.87 -6.30 8.49
C LEU A 48 -2.31 -5.03 7.84
N LEU A 49 -2.79 -4.68 6.65
CA LEU A 49 -2.42 -3.44 5.95
C LEU A 49 -3.03 -2.22 6.65
N SER A 50 -4.29 -2.29 7.09
CA SER A 50 -4.97 -1.21 7.83
C SER A 50 -4.28 -0.86 9.15
N LEU A 51 -3.81 -1.85 9.90
CA LEU A 51 -3.06 -1.62 11.14
C LEU A 51 -1.74 -0.88 10.88
N ARG A 52 -1.00 -1.28 9.83
CA ARG A 52 0.26 -0.59 9.44
C ARG A 52 0.03 0.82 8.94
N ALA A 53 -1.13 1.05 8.34
CA ALA A 53 -1.52 2.38 7.88
C ALA A 53 -1.99 3.29 9.02
N GLY A 54 -2.20 2.75 10.22
CA GLY A 54 -2.83 3.48 11.31
C GLY A 54 -4.29 3.86 11.02
N LEU A 55 -4.99 3.05 10.21
CA LEU A 55 -6.43 3.15 9.97
C LEU A 55 -7.22 2.48 11.10
N ASP A 56 -6.57 1.53 11.77
CA ASP A 56 -7.11 0.84 12.93
C ASP A 56 -6.01 0.61 13.96
N ALA A 57 -6.39 0.26 15.20
CA ALA A 57 -5.49 0.02 16.31
C ALA A 57 -5.41 -1.48 16.64
N PRO A 58 -4.23 -2.04 16.93
CA PRO A 58 -4.13 -3.42 17.36
C PRO A 58 -4.84 -3.63 18.72
N SER A 59 -5.43 -4.82 18.91
CA SER A 59 -6.04 -5.22 20.20
C SER A 59 -4.96 -5.48 21.25
N ARG A 60 -3.77 -5.89 20.83
CA ARG A 60 -2.56 -6.11 21.64
C ARG A 60 -1.33 -5.93 20.75
N GLY A 61 -0.19 -5.66 21.36
CA GLY A 61 1.06 -5.43 20.65
C GLY A 61 1.18 -4.00 20.14
N VAL A 62 2.20 -3.73 19.33
CA VAL A 62 2.54 -2.38 18.88
C VAL A 62 2.89 -2.40 17.39
N VAL A 63 2.48 -1.36 16.67
CA VAL A 63 2.97 -1.04 15.32
C VAL A 63 3.94 0.12 15.43
N ARG A 64 5.15 -0.05 14.88
CA ARG A 64 6.17 1.00 14.91
C ARG A 64 6.52 1.47 13.51
N PHE A 65 6.81 2.74 13.38
CA PHE A 65 7.41 3.35 12.21
C PHE A 65 8.77 3.94 12.61
N GLU A 66 9.85 3.46 11.97
CA GLU A 66 11.24 3.85 12.29
C GLU A 66 11.58 3.76 13.80
N GLY A 67 11.04 2.72 14.44
CA GLY A 67 11.24 2.45 15.88
C GLY A 67 10.25 3.15 16.79
N GLU A 68 9.49 4.15 16.34
CA GLU A 68 8.50 4.88 17.14
C GLU A 68 7.11 4.23 17.05
N ASP A 69 6.41 4.13 18.19
CA ASP A 69 5.03 3.67 18.23
C ASP A 69 4.11 4.66 17.50
N ILE A 70 3.42 4.20 16.46
CA ILE A 70 2.50 5.05 15.66
C ILE A 70 1.29 5.53 16.48
N ALA A 71 0.90 4.84 17.54
CA ALA A 71 -0.16 5.28 18.44
C ALA A 71 0.31 6.46 19.28
N ALA A 72 1.54 6.43 19.79
CA ALA A 72 2.12 7.51 20.59
C ALA A 72 2.38 8.77 19.75
N SER A 73 2.88 8.60 18.51
CA SER A 73 3.13 9.73 17.58
C SER A 73 1.85 10.26 16.92
N GLY A 74 0.76 9.50 16.97
CA GLY A 74 -0.57 9.83 16.44
C GLY A 74 -0.85 9.26 15.03
N TYR A 75 -1.90 8.45 14.93
CA TYR A 75 -2.32 7.81 13.67
C TYR A 75 -2.55 8.79 12.51
N ALA A 76 -3.11 9.99 12.78
CA ALA A 76 -3.35 11.00 11.76
C ALA A 76 -2.03 11.54 11.19
N LYS A 77 -1.02 11.77 12.02
CA LYS A 77 0.33 12.16 11.60
C LYS A 77 0.95 11.06 10.77
N HIS A 78 0.88 9.81 11.23
CA HIS A 78 1.41 8.65 10.53
C HIS A 78 0.84 8.52 9.11
N ARG A 79 -0.49 8.63 8.95
CA ARG A 79 -1.15 8.58 7.63
C ARG A 79 -0.76 9.75 6.71
N ARG A 80 -0.53 10.94 7.26
CA ARG A 80 -0.21 12.12 6.47
C ARG A 80 1.25 12.17 6.03
N GLU A 81 2.18 11.71 6.88
CA GLU A 81 3.61 11.98 6.71
C GLU A 81 4.42 10.73 6.36
N HIS A 82 4.00 9.56 6.83
CA HIS A 82 4.84 8.38 6.81
C HIS A 82 4.42 7.33 5.76
N VAL A 83 3.11 7.20 5.50
CA VAL A 83 2.60 6.15 4.63
C VAL A 83 1.79 6.70 3.46
N SER A 84 1.80 5.97 2.37
CA SER A 84 0.95 6.19 1.20
C SER A 84 0.14 4.93 0.94
N LEU A 85 -1.13 5.08 0.58
CA LEU A 85 -2.07 3.97 0.46
C LEU A 85 -2.59 3.85 -0.98
N VAL A 86 -2.59 2.61 -1.48
CA VAL A 86 -3.34 2.19 -2.66
C VAL A 86 -4.41 1.22 -2.18
N PHE A 87 -5.66 1.64 -2.29
CA PHE A 87 -6.81 0.81 -1.92
C PHE A 87 -7.34 0.04 -3.12
N GLN A 88 -8.00 -1.09 -2.87
CA GLN A 88 -8.68 -1.87 -3.89
C GLN A 88 -9.76 -1.05 -4.62
N ASP A 89 -10.50 -0.20 -3.92
CA ASP A 89 -11.55 0.69 -4.45
C ASP A 89 -11.01 2.05 -4.93
N HIS A 90 -9.72 2.16 -5.23
CA HIS A 90 -8.99 3.34 -5.70
C HIS A 90 -8.98 4.54 -4.74
N ASN A 91 -10.09 4.83 -4.06
CA ASN A 91 -10.27 5.95 -3.12
C ASN A 91 -9.77 7.29 -3.67
N LEU A 92 -10.14 7.58 -4.92
CA LEU A 92 -9.88 8.85 -5.61
C LEU A 92 -11.02 9.83 -5.33
N ILE A 93 -10.73 11.12 -5.49
CA ILE A 93 -11.78 12.16 -5.42
C ILE A 93 -12.43 12.27 -6.80
N ASP A 94 -13.66 11.83 -6.91
CA ASP A 94 -14.37 11.59 -8.17
C ASP A 94 -14.57 12.84 -9.05
N TYR A 95 -14.73 14.01 -8.45
CA TYR A 95 -14.92 15.28 -9.18
C TYR A 95 -13.61 15.96 -9.59
N LEU A 96 -12.46 15.40 -9.23
CA LEU A 96 -11.14 15.88 -9.63
C LEU A 96 -10.62 15.13 -10.85
N THR A 97 -9.63 15.71 -11.50
CA THR A 97 -8.82 15.09 -12.55
C THR A 97 -7.72 14.21 -11.92
N PRO A 98 -7.06 13.33 -12.69
CA PRO A 98 -5.84 12.63 -12.25
C PRO A 98 -4.77 13.57 -11.70
N GLU A 99 -4.43 14.64 -12.44
CA GLU A 99 -3.43 15.61 -11.98
C GLU A 99 -3.79 16.23 -10.62
N GLU A 100 -5.05 16.62 -10.44
CA GLU A 100 -5.53 17.21 -9.18
C GLU A 100 -5.50 16.16 -8.03
N ASN A 101 -5.86 14.91 -8.28
CA ASN A 101 -5.75 13.85 -7.29
C ASN A 101 -4.31 13.64 -6.82
N LEU A 102 -3.31 13.75 -7.72
CA LEU A 102 -1.90 13.67 -7.33
C LEU A 102 -1.47 14.90 -6.52
N ARG A 103 -1.94 16.09 -6.89
CA ARG A 103 -1.61 17.35 -6.19
C ARG A 103 -2.16 17.42 -4.77
N LEU A 104 -3.18 16.63 -4.42
CA LEU A 104 -3.67 16.52 -3.04
C LEU A 104 -2.60 16.03 -2.06
N VAL A 105 -1.70 15.18 -2.53
CA VAL A 105 -0.66 14.56 -1.68
C VAL A 105 0.73 15.18 -1.92
N SER A 106 0.95 15.80 -3.08
CA SER A 106 2.20 16.48 -3.41
C SER A 106 1.97 17.62 -4.41
N THR A 107 2.10 18.85 -3.96
CA THR A 107 1.99 20.04 -4.83
C THR A 107 3.13 20.12 -5.86
N LYS A 108 4.24 19.41 -5.61
CA LYS A 108 5.44 19.33 -6.47
C LYS A 108 5.51 18.04 -7.27
N ALA A 109 4.41 17.26 -7.34
CA ALA A 109 4.39 16.00 -8.08
C ALA A 109 4.78 16.21 -9.54
N ASP A 110 5.69 15.37 -10.05
CA ASP A 110 5.97 15.32 -11.49
C ASP A 110 4.82 14.57 -12.17
N MET A 111 4.10 15.26 -13.04
CA MET A 111 2.96 14.71 -13.74
C MET A 111 3.35 13.70 -14.81
N LYS A 112 4.65 13.56 -15.16
CA LYS A 112 5.15 12.50 -16.04
C LYS A 112 4.82 11.10 -15.53
N ILE A 113 4.66 10.93 -14.20
CA ILE A 113 4.23 9.67 -13.62
C ILE A 113 2.90 9.17 -14.21
N LEU A 114 1.99 10.04 -14.61
CA LEU A 114 0.74 9.65 -15.25
C LEU A 114 0.97 9.10 -16.67
N GLU A 115 1.93 9.65 -17.41
CA GLU A 115 2.34 9.14 -18.72
C GLU A 115 3.04 7.78 -18.58
N GLU A 116 3.93 7.63 -17.60
CA GLU A 116 4.60 6.36 -17.27
C GLU A 116 3.59 5.27 -16.86
N LEU A 117 2.46 5.67 -16.27
CA LEU A 117 1.33 4.81 -15.96
C LEU A 117 0.36 4.63 -17.15
N GLY A 118 0.76 5.04 -18.36
CA GLY A 118 -0.01 4.85 -19.59
C GLY A 118 -1.29 5.67 -19.67
N LEU A 119 -1.36 6.84 -18.98
CA LEU A 119 -2.43 7.81 -19.20
C LEU A 119 -1.95 8.88 -20.20
N SER A 120 -2.73 9.12 -21.23
CA SER A 120 -2.48 10.22 -22.14
C SER A 120 -2.64 11.59 -21.43
N ARG A 121 -2.05 12.63 -22.01
CA ARG A 121 -2.19 14.00 -21.52
C ARG A 121 -3.65 14.48 -21.45
N GLU A 122 -4.49 13.98 -22.36
CA GLU A 122 -5.93 14.30 -22.36
C GLU A 122 -6.63 13.59 -21.20
N GLU A 123 -6.36 12.30 -20.97
CA GLU A 123 -6.91 11.52 -19.86
C GLU A 123 -6.48 12.09 -18.49
N SER A 124 -5.24 12.56 -18.38
CA SER A 124 -4.71 13.17 -17.16
C SER A 124 -5.45 14.43 -16.70
N LYS A 125 -6.14 15.10 -17.64
CA LYS A 125 -6.95 16.31 -17.41
C LYS A 125 -8.45 16.08 -17.45
N ARG A 126 -8.88 14.86 -17.71
CA ARG A 126 -10.29 14.49 -17.75
C ARG A 126 -10.76 14.15 -16.34
N ASN A 127 -12.05 14.38 -16.06
CA ASN A 127 -12.65 13.98 -14.79
C ASN A 127 -12.50 12.47 -14.55
N ILE A 128 -12.14 12.08 -13.32
CA ILE A 128 -11.95 10.67 -12.91
C ILE A 128 -13.15 9.79 -13.26
N MET A 129 -14.35 10.30 -13.18
CA MET A 129 -15.59 9.56 -13.49
C MET A 129 -15.65 9.06 -14.94
N HIS A 130 -14.90 9.69 -15.85
CA HIS A 130 -14.84 9.31 -17.27
C HIS A 130 -13.68 8.35 -17.59
N LEU A 131 -12.94 7.90 -16.58
CA LEU A 131 -11.87 6.94 -16.72
C LEU A 131 -12.36 5.50 -16.47
N SER A 132 -11.73 4.55 -17.16
CA SER A 132 -11.96 3.12 -16.89
C SER A 132 -11.49 2.73 -15.50
N GLY A 133 -11.92 1.56 -14.98
CA GLY A 133 -11.45 1.03 -13.70
C GLY A 133 -9.93 0.87 -13.65
N GLY A 134 -9.32 0.35 -14.72
CA GLY A 134 -7.86 0.22 -14.81
C GLY A 134 -7.13 1.56 -14.83
N GLN A 135 -7.67 2.57 -15.53
CA GLN A 135 -7.11 3.93 -15.51
C GLN A 135 -7.18 4.55 -14.11
N ARG A 136 -8.31 4.41 -13.41
CA ARG A 136 -8.44 4.86 -12.02
C ARG A 136 -7.47 4.17 -11.09
N GLN A 137 -7.26 2.86 -11.26
CA GLN A 137 -6.25 2.11 -10.49
C GLN A 137 -4.85 2.69 -10.69
N ARG A 138 -4.48 3.00 -11.93
CA ARG A 138 -3.18 3.60 -12.26
C ARG A 138 -3.01 4.98 -11.65
N VAL A 139 -4.06 5.81 -11.64
CA VAL A 139 -4.05 7.11 -10.93
C VAL A 139 -3.85 6.93 -9.42
N ALA A 140 -4.50 5.94 -8.81
CA ALA A 140 -4.33 5.64 -7.37
C ALA A 140 -2.89 5.21 -7.04
N VAL A 141 -2.28 4.39 -7.90
CA VAL A 141 -0.86 4.02 -7.79
C VAL A 141 0.03 5.26 -7.96
N GLY A 142 -0.20 6.08 -8.99
CA GLY A 142 0.54 7.32 -9.22
C GLY A 142 0.50 8.26 -8.01
N ARG A 143 -0.68 8.43 -7.41
CA ARG A 143 -0.85 9.22 -6.19
C ARG A 143 0.01 8.69 -5.03
N ALA A 144 0.08 7.39 -4.86
CA ALA A 144 0.92 6.79 -3.81
C ALA A 144 2.43 6.94 -4.08
N LEU A 145 2.83 6.87 -5.35
CA LEU A 145 4.23 7.01 -5.75
C LEU A 145 4.77 8.43 -5.53
N VAL A 146 3.95 9.48 -5.84
CA VAL A 146 4.37 10.88 -5.69
C VAL A 146 4.24 11.40 -4.25
N ALA A 147 3.53 10.69 -3.38
CA ALA A 147 3.38 11.07 -1.98
C ALA A 147 4.71 11.00 -1.23
N PRO A 148 4.97 11.90 -0.28
CA PRO A 148 6.25 12.01 0.42
C PRO A 148 6.53 10.84 1.38
N GLY A 149 5.51 10.06 1.76
CA GLY A 149 5.64 8.97 2.71
C GLY A 149 6.72 7.95 2.33
N ARG A 150 7.44 7.46 3.33
CA ARG A 150 8.54 6.48 3.15
C ARG A 150 8.06 5.04 3.02
N ALA A 151 6.79 4.76 3.33
CA ALA A 151 6.19 3.46 3.11
C ALA A 151 5.02 3.55 2.12
N ILE A 152 4.93 2.61 1.18
CA ILE A 152 3.79 2.41 0.27
C ILE A 152 3.10 1.12 0.69
N LEU A 153 1.82 1.21 1.01
CA LEU A 153 0.97 0.10 1.39
C LEU A 153 -0.11 -0.08 0.32
N ALA A 154 -0.10 -1.19 -0.39
CA ALA A 154 -0.99 -1.42 -1.52
C ALA A 154 -1.83 -2.68 -1.33
N ASP A 155 -3.15 -2.55 -1.46
CA ASP A 155 -4.10 -3.66 -1.45
C ASP A 155 -4.56 -3.93 -2.89
N GLU A 156 -4.14 -5.06 -3.46
CA GLU A 156 -4.43 -5.52 -4.82
C GLU A 156 -4.19 -4.45 -5.92
N PRO A 157 -3.00 -3.81 -5.98
CA PRO A 157 -2.78 -2.65 -6.85
C PRO A 157 -2.87 -2.95 -8.35
N THR A 158 -2.91 -4.23 -8.73
CA THR A 158 -2.95 -4.69 -10.14
C THR A 158 -4.21 -5.49 -10.47
N GLY A 159 -5.17 -5.59 -9.55
CA GLY A 159 -6.33 -6.49 -9.68
C GLY A 159 -7.26 -6.17 -10.86
N SER A 160 -7.27 -4.94 -11.35
CA SER A 160 -8.12 -4.47 -12.46
C SER A 160 -7.34 -4.18 -13.75
N LEU A 161 -6.05 -4.58 -13.80
CA LEU A 161 -5.14 -4.25 -14.89
C LEU A 161 -4.94 -5.46 -15.83
N ASP A 162 -4.71 -5.16 -17.12
CA ASP A 162 -4.21 -6.13 -18.06
C ASP A 162 -2.74 -6.52 -17.75
N PRO A 163 -2.21 -7.58 -18.37
CA PRO A 163 -0.88 -8.07 -18.08
C PRO A 163 0.26 -7.07 -18.35
N GLU A 164 0.14 -6.23 -19.37
CA GLU A 164 1.16 -5.24 -19.74
C GLU A 164 1.22 -4.13 -18.70
N MET A 165 0.07 -3.56 -18.35
CA MET A 165 -0.03 -2.55 -17.30
C MET A 165 0.31 -3.09 -15.90
N THR A 166 0.07 -4.38 -15.66
CA THR A 166 0.51 -5.04 -14.43
C THR A 166 2.03 -4.98 -14.30
N ASP A 167 2.79 -5.23 -15.36
CA ASP A 167 4.25 -5.16 -15.33
C ASP A 167 4.73 -3.73 -15.09
N GLU A 168 4.15 -2.75 -15.77
CA GLU A 168 4.49 -1.35 -15.57
C GLU A 168 4.31 -0.92 -14.10
N VAL A 169 3.17 -1.27 -13.50
CA VAL A 169 2.93 -0.99 -12.08
C VAL A 169 3.93 -1.70 -11.17
N ILE A 170 4.28 -2.97 -11.46
CA ILE A 170 5.30 -3.71 -10.72
C ILE A 170 6.65 -2.99 -10.81
N HIS A 171 7.07 -2.60 -12.00
CA HIS A 171 8.33 -1.87 -12.22
C HIS A 171 8.38 -0.55 -11.43
N LEU A 172 7.29 0.22 -11.44
CA LEU A 172 7.21 1.47 -10.69
C LEU A 172 7.27 1.25 -9.17
N LEU A 173 6.62 0.19 -8.66
CA LEU A 173 6.70 -0.17 -7.24
C LEU A 173 8.10 -0.66 -6.85
N GLN A 174 8.76 -1.46 -7.70
CA GLN A 174 10.15 -1.86 -7.51
C GLN A 174 11.10 -0.64 -7.56
N HIS A 175 10.91 0.28 -8.53
CA HIS A 175 11.66 1.52 -8.59
C HIS A 175 11.51 2.35 -7.30
N ALA A 176 10.28 2.47 -6.78
CA ALA A 176 10.02 3.16 -5.53
C ALA A 176 10.75 2.51 -4.34
N ALA A 177 10.84 1.17 -4.31
CA ALA A 177 11.60 0.46 -3.30
C ALA A 177 13.11 0.66 -3.50
N HIS A 178 13.64 0.24 -4.65
CA HIS A 178 15.08 0.06 -4.84
C HIS A 178 15.81 1.37 -5.12
N GLN A 179 15.20 2.32 -5.83
CA GLN A 179 15.83 3.58 -6.21
C GLN A 179 15.47 4.74 -5.28
N LEU A 180 14.19 4.81 -4.83
CA LEU A 180 13.76 5.86 -3.91
C LEU A 180 13.87 5.46 -2.43
N GLY A 181 14.31 4.23 -2.14
CA GLY A 181 14.52 3.73 -0.79
C GLY A 181 13.24 3.57 0.04
N LYS A 182 12.06 3.53 -0.60
CA LYS A 182 10.79 3.34 0.11
C LYS A 182 10.63 1.89 0.58
N CYS A 183 9.87 1.68 1.65
CA CYS A 183 9.36 0.37 2.03
C CYS A 183 8.06 0.11 1.29
N VAL A 184 8.02 -0.86 0.39
CA VAL A 184 6.82 -1.17 -0.40
C VAL A 184 6.22 -2.49 0.08
N ILE A 185 4.95 -2.47 0.50
CA ILE A 185 4.24 -3.64 1.00
C ILE A 185 2.97 -3.82 0.17
N VAL A 186 2.89 -4.92 -0.57
CA VAL A 186 1.78 -5.24 -1.45
C VAL A 186 1.04 -6.46 -0.93
N VAL A 187 -0.24 -6.31 -0.66
CA VAL A 187 -1.15 -7.43 -0.44
C VAL A 187 -1.67 -7.87 -1.81
N THR A 188 -1.54 -9.16 -2.15
CA THR A 188 -1.95 -9.61 -3.47
C THR A 188 -2.27 -11.11 -3.55
N HIS A 189 -3.12 -11.45 -4.52
CA HIS A 189 -3.35 -12.81 -5.01
C HIS A 189 -2.59 -13.11 -6.31
N SER A 190 -1.99 -12.09 -6.93
CA SER A 190 -1.22 -12.23 -8.17
C SER A 190 0.11 -12.90 -7.90
N LYS A 191 0.33 -14.07 -8.52
CA LYS A 191 1.65 -14.73 -8.50
C LYS A 191 2.73 -13.88 -9.16
N ARG A 192 2.35 -13.09 -10.18
CA ARG A 192 3.27 -12.21 -10.91
C ARG A 192 3.83 -11.14 -9.99
N VAL A 193 2.98 -10.45 -9.23
CA VAL A 193 3.39 -9.47 -8.23
C VAL A 193 4.21 -10.13 -7.11
N ALA A 194 3.78 -11.30 -6.62
CA ALA A 194 4.49 -12.01 -5.56
C ALA A 194 5.91 -12.41 -6.00
N ASN A 195 6.07 -12.92 -7.23
CA ASN A 195 7.38 -13.32 -7.76
C ASN A 195 8.33 -12.15 -8.05
N SER A 196 7.80 -10.93 -8.14
CA SER A 196 8.57 -9.70 -8.38
C SER A 196 9.00 -9.01 -7.07
N ALA A 197 8.54 -9.48 -5.92
CA ALA A 197 8.89 -8.93 -4.62
C ALA A 197 10.22 -9.52 -4.09
N ASP A 198 10.98 -8.74 -3.33
CA ASP A 198 12.21 -9.18 -2.68
C ASP A 198 11.93 -10.21 -1.57
N VAL A 199 10.79 -10.06 -0.92
CA VAL A 199 10.37 -10.94 0.17
C VAL A 199 8.89 -11.27 0.03
N VAL A 200 8.59 -12.57 0.05
CA VAL A 200 7.20 -13.05 0.05
C VAL A 200 6.84 -13.56 1.44
N LEU A 201 5.77 -13.01 1.99
CA LEU A 201 5.18 -13.42 3.25
C LEU A 201 3.82 -14.06 3.00
N ARG A 202 3.47 -15.04 3.82
CA ARG A 202 2.18 -15.72 3.76
C ARG A 202 1.39 -15.51 5.05
N LEU A 203 0.21 -14.93 4.92
CA LEU A 203 -0.74 -14.84 6.02
C LEU A 203 -1.68 -16.04 5.98
N ARG A 204 -1.54 -16.94 6.96
CA ARG A 204 -2.37 -18.14 7.11
C ARG A 204 -2.59 -18.46 8.58
N SER A 205 -3.79 -18.95 8.92
CA SER A 205 -4.13 -19.31 10.31
C SER A 205 -3.82 -18.17 11.31
N LYS A 206 -4.11 -16.91 10.91
CA LYS A 206 -3.91 -15.69 11.71
C LYS A 206 -2.44 -15.31 11.97
N LYS A 207 -1.49 -16.02 11.39
CA LYS A 207 -0.05 -15.79 11.53
C LYS A 207 0.60 -15.42 10.21
N LEU A 208 1.62 -14.57 10.28
CA LEU A 208 2.44 -14.17 9.15
C LEU A 208 3.76 -14.94 9.19
N THR A 209 4.08 -15.63 8.09
CA THR A 209 5.31 -16.41 7.97
C THR A 209 6.01 -16.11 6.64
N ARG A 210 7.31 -16.32 6.57
CA ARG A 210 8.03 -16.26 5.29
C ARG A 210 7.56 -17.40 4.39
N ALA A 211 7.31 -17.13 3.11
CA ALA A 211 6.85 -18.13 2.14
C ALA A 211 8.02 -18.94 1.57
#